data_0faad0e709b09203d51465b7a2da2a88
#
_entry.id   0faad0e709b09203d51465b7a2da2a88
#
_cell.length_a   1.000
_cell.length_b   1.000
_cell.length_c   1.000
_cell.angle_alpha   90.00
_cell.angle_beta   90.00
_cell.angle_gamma   90.00
#
_symmetry.space_group_name_H-M   'P 1'
#
loop_
_entity.id
_entity.type
_entity.pdbx_description
1 polymer ?
#
loop_
_entity_poly.entity_id
_entity_poly.type
_entity_poly.pdbx_seq_one_letter_code
_entity_poly.pdbx_strand_id
1 'polypeptide(L)'
;LAYTYSHAEDSDDNATELLNEKFRLNGLSTQDAFGSAREKALSATVRLVRNDKLIALGGIVDPSGYVLTKASDCVGAREAQTSDGKTYSLKIKKRDEKTDLALYQLISDKDSFPVVQWGDENSTRTGSWVLSSFSKLEEIRVGIASGKPRKIGREGGVIGVILGADGDSVGGVRISEVVPQAAAYKAGLLKGDVITSVDGRKLKSRDQVAKIVGKNDPGDVVRIQIKRDDEVKFFNVTLGHRSVTFDLFNRNLQMSGPVSKRKDNFPMILQHDLPLPKNSMGGPLFNLNGECIGFNIARVDRVTIYALPAEQVRETLSKFLGK
;
A
#
# COMPACT_ATOMS: atom_id res chain seq x y z
N LEU A 1 55.43 47.74 -16.72
CA LEU A 1 55.30 46.43 -16.06
C LEU A 1 53.80 46.08 -16.01
N ALA A 2 53.32 45.37 -17.02
CA ALA A 2 51.95 44.86 -17.09
C ALA A 2 51.97 43.43 -16.53
N TYR A 3 51.21 43.21 -15.48
CA TYR A 3 50.92 41.88 -14.96
C TYR A 3 49.73 41.27 -15.74
N THR A 4 50.01 40.29 -16.56
CA THR A 4 49.00 39.43 -17.18
C THR A 4 48.55 38.40 -16.15
N TYR A 5 47.29 38.49 -15.70
CA TYR A 5 46.63 37.42 -14.99
C TYR A 5 46.26 36.34 -16.03
N SER A 6 46.87 35.18 -15.93
CA SER A 6 46.41 34.00 -16.61
C SER A 6 45.18 33.48 -15.84
N HIS A 7 44.02 33.46 -16.47
CA HIS A 7 42.88 32.67 -16.00
C HIS A 7 43.23 31.20 -16.18
N ALA A 8 43.44 30.50 -15.07
CA ALA A 8 43.35 29.07 -15.09
C ALA A 8 41.84 28.74 -15.32
N GLU A 9 41.53 28.11 -16.42
CA GLU A 9 40.29 27.42 -16.63
C GLU A 9 40.24 26.26 -15.64
N ASP A 10 39.54 26.42 -14.49
CA ASP A 10 39.10 25.33 -13.68
C ASP A 10 38.09 24.55 -14.51
N SER A 11 38.57 23.49 -15.17
CA SER A 11 37.71 22.46 -15.69
C SER A 11 37.10 21.72 -14.49
N ASP A 12 35.88 22.13 -14.09
CA ASP A 12 35.01 21.39 -13.20
C ASP A 12 34.55 20.07 -13.87
N ASP A 13 35.50 19.16 -14.10
CA ASP A 13 35.25 17.77 -14.50
C ASP A 13 34.95 16.87 -13.26
N ASN A 14 34.20 17.41 -12.29
CA ASN A 14 33.53 16.63 -11.25
C ASN A 14 32.06 16.38 -11.64
N ALA A 15 31.80 16.01 -12.88
CA ALA A 15 30.60 15.29 -13.21
C ALA A 15 30.66 13.96 -12.45
N THR A 16 29.94 13.87 -11.34
CA THR A 16 29.74 12.62 -10.59
C THR A 16 29.32 11.56 -11.60
N GLU A 17 30.24 10.65 -11.92
CA GLU A 17 29.98 9.58 -12.88
C GLU A 17 28.81 8.76 -12.34
N LEU A 18 27.62 8.97 -12.89
CA LEU A 18 26.43 8.27 -12.45
C LEU A 18 26.64 6.77 -12.69
N LEU A 19 26.43 5.98 -11.64
CA LEU A 19 26.52 4.53 -11.75
C LEU A 19 25.70 4.04 -12.95
N ASN A 20 26.34 3.30 -13.83
CA ASN A 20 25.68 2.72 -15.00
C ASN A 20 24.42 1.96 -14.58
N GLU A 21 23.33 2.16 -15.29
CA GLU A 21 22.02 1.56 -14.97
C GLU A 21 22.06 0.04 -14.82
N LYS A 22 22.93 -0.61 -15.57
CA LYS A 22 23.18 -2.06 -15.49
C LYS A 22 23.57 -2.50 -14.06
N PHE A 23 24.32 -1.69 -13.32
CA PHE A 23 24.86 -2.00 -11.99
C PHE A 23 24.03 -1.42 -10.83
N ARG A 24 22.91 -0.75 -11.10
CA ARG A 24 22.00 -0.28 -10.06
C ARG A 24 21.31 -1.45 -9.39
N LEU A 25 20.76 -1.23 -8.16
CA LEU A 25 20.10 -2.27 -7.33
C LEU A 25 19.07 -3.12 -8.11
N ASN A 26 18.35 -2.53 -9.05
CA ASN A 26 17.39 -3.23 -9.91
C ASN A 26 17.79 -3.22 -11.39
N GLY A 27 19.08 -3.05 -11.69
CA GLY A 27 19.64 -3.14 -13.02
C GLY A 27 19.78 -4.59 -13.52
N LEU A 28 20.13 -4.73 -14.80
CA LEU A 28 20.20 -6.06 -15.44
C LEU A 28 21.14 -7.01 -14.71
N SER A 29 22.34 -6.57 -14.29
CA SER A 29 23.28 -7.43 -13.57
C SER A 29 22.72 -7.98 -12.27
N THR A 30 21.93 -7.18 -11.53
CA THR A 30 21.28 -7.64 -10.31
C THR A 30 20.15 -8.64 -10.64
N GLN A 31 19.34 -8.35 -11.64
CA GLN A 31 18.25 -9.25 -12.05
C GLN A 31 18.80 -10.60 -12.56
N ASP A 32 19.91 -10.60 -13.28
CA ASP A 32 20.56 -11.81 -13.78
C ASP A 32 21.16 -12.65 -12.63
N ALA A 33 21.68 -12.01 -11.58
CA ALA A 33 22.21 -12.69 -10.41
C ALA A 33 21.13 -13.49 -9.63
N PHE A 34 19.85 -13.13 -9.77
CA PHE A 34 18.71 -13.85 -9.16
C PHE A 34 18.10 -14.91 -10.10
N GLY A 35 18.73 -15.26 -11.21
CA GLY A 35 18.34 -16.19 -12.29
C GLY A 35 17.18 -17.14 -11.99
N SER A 36 17.42 -18.25 -11.29
CA SER A 36 16.37 -19.27 -11.05
C SER A 36 15.24 -18.77 -10.15
N ALA A 37 15.52 -17.92 -9.17
CA ALA A 37 14.49 -17.30 -8.33
C ALA A 37 13.60 -16.35 -9.15
N ARG A 38 14.21 -15.59 -10.09
CA ARG A 38 13.51 -14.74 -11.05
C ARG A 38 12.55 -15.52 -11.93
N GLU A 39 13.00 -16.62 -12.51
CA GLU A 39 12.17 -17.47 -13.38
C GLU A 39 10.94 -18.03 -12.63
N LYS A 40 11.13 -18.56 -11.43
CA LYS A 40 10.03 -19.04 -10.57
C LYS A 40 9.06 -17.92 -10.21
N ALA A 41 9.57 -16.75 -9.85
CA ALA A 41 8.74 -15.59 -9.51
C ALA A 41 7.89 -15.13 -10.70
N LEU A 42 8.48 -15.00 -11.88
CA LEU A 42 7.78 -14.57 -13.08
C LEU A 42 6.75 -15.57 -13.55
N SER A 43 7.08 -16.87 -13.59
CA SER A 43 6.17 -17.92 -14.10
C SER A 43 4.90 -18.07 -13.26
N ALA A 44 5.00 -17.87 -11.94
CA ALA A 44 3.87 -18.00 -11.01
C ALA A 44 3.09 -16.69 -10.77
N THR A 45 3.53 -15.56 -11.36
CA THR A 45 2.88 -14.26 -11.19
C THR A 45 2.04 -13.91 -12.41
N VAL A 46 0.86 -13.33 -12.19
CA VAL A 46 -0.02 -12.80 -13.25
C VAL A 46 -0.30 -11.31 -13.03
N ARG A 47 -0.55 -10.61 -14.13
CA ARG A 47 -0.98 -9.21 -14.15
C ARG A 47 -2.49 -9.15 -14.30
N LEU A 48 -3.19 -8.64 -13.31
CA LEU A 48 -4.63 -8.41 -13.40
C LEU A 48 -4.88 -7.07 -14.09
N VAL A 49 -5.67 -7.11 -15.15
CA VAL A 49 -5.95 -5.95 -15.99
C VAL A 49 -7.44 -5.62 -16.02
N ARG A 50 -7.72 -4.34 -16.23
CA ARG A 50 -9.04 -3.79 -16.48
C ARG A 50 -8.92 -2.69 -17.54
N ASN A 51 -9.59 -2.87 -18.67
CA ASN A 51 -9.49 -1.96 -19.83
C ASN A 51 -8.01 -1.70 -20.19
N ASP A 52 -7.25 -2.78 -20.40
CA ASP A 52 -5.80 -2.81 -20.73
C ASP A 52 -4.87 -2.13 -19.72
N LYS A 53 -5.39 -1.70 -18.57
CA LYS A 53 -4.59 -1.11 -17.49
C LYS A 53 -4.32 -2.12 -16.40
N LEU A 54 -3.04 -2.25 -16.02
CA LEU A 54 -2.63 -3.01 -14.85
C LEU A 54 -3.23 -2.38 -13.58
N ILE A 55 -3.98 -3.17 -12.82
CA ILE A 55 -4.59 -2.75 -11.56
C ILE A 55 -4.01 -3.44 -10.32
N ALA A 56 -3.55 -4.69 -10.48
CA ALA A 56 -2.90 -5.47 -9.43
C ALA A 56 -2.04 -6.58 -10.04
N LEU A 57 -1.14 -7.14 -9.24
CA LEU A 57 -0.54 -8.42 -9.51
C LEU A 57 -1.28 -9.52 -8.74
N GLY A 58 -1.06 -10.78 -9.13
CA GLY A 58 -1.56 -11.95 -8.42
C GLY A 58 -0.59 -13.11 -8.54
N GLY A 59 -0.72 -14.10 -7.66
CA GLY A 59 0.03 -15.34 -7.72
C GLY A 59 -0.88 -16.50 -8.08
N ILE A 60 -0.46 -17.38 -8.97
CA ILE A 60 -1.13 -18.64 -9.26
C ILE A 60 -0.81 -19.61 -8.11
N VAL A 61 -1.83 -20.05 -7.39
CA VAL A 61 -1.70 -20.85 -6.15
C VAL A 61 -2.15 -22.30 -6.28
N ASP A 62 -2.72 -22.64 -7.43
CA ASP A 62 -3.17 -24.00 -7.75
C ASP A 62 -3.04 -24.24 -9.25
N PRO A 63 -2.61 -25.46 -9.68
CA PRO A 63 -2.41 -25.78 -11.10
C PRO A 63 -3.66 -25.61 -11.98
N SER A 64 -4.85 -25.69 -11.41
CA SER A 64 -6.13 -25.44 -12.12
C SER A 64 -6.38 -23.94 -12.43
N GLY A 65 -5.40 -23.06 -12.13
CA GLY A 65 -5.47 -21.64 -12.46
C GLY A 65 -6.16 -20.78 -11.40
N TYR A 66 -6.16 -21.18 -10.14
CA TYR A 66 -6.57 -20.28 -9.06
C TYR A 66 -5.50 -19.19 -8.83
N VAL A 67 -5.93 -17.95 -8.82
CA VAL A 67 -5.10 -16.76 -8.63
C VAL A 67 -5.51 -16.06 -7.34
N LEU A 68 -4.53 -15.85 -6.47
CA LEU A 68 -4.70 -15.05 -5.26
C LEU A 68 -4.13 -13.65 -5.47
N THR A 69 -4.85 -12.63 -5.01
CA THR A 69 -4.45 -11.23 -5.15
C THR A 69 -5.05 -10.38 -4.03
N LYS A 70 -4.69 -9.09 -4.00
CA LYS A 70 -5.25 -8.11 -3.06
C LYS A 70 -6.69 -7.73 -3.44
N ALA A 71 -7.64 -7.94 -2.51
CA ALA A 71 -9.06 -7.74 -2.77
C ALA A 71 -9.45 -6.29 -3.05
N SER A 72 -8.92 -5.33 -2.29
CA SER A 72 -9.30 -3.92 -2.39
C SER A 72 -8.79 -3.22 -3.66
N ASP A 73 -7.72 -3.72 -4.29
CA ASP A 73 -7.14 -3.13 -5.50
C ASP A 73 -7.57 -3.85 -6.79
N CYS A 74 -8.06 -5.11 -6.72
CA CYS A 74 -8.45 -5.90 -7.89
C CYS A 74 -9.93 -5.74 -8.30
N VAL A 75 -10.66 -4.78 -7.74
CA VAL A 75 -12.07 -4.58 -8.05
C VAL A 75 -12.26 -4.29 -9.53
N GLY A 76 -13.08 -5.12 -10.19
CA GLY A 76 -13.36 -4.99 -11.62
C GLY A 76 -12.28 -5.59 -12.52
N ALA A 77 -11.34 -6.39 -12.00
CA ALA A 77 -10.47 -7.23 -12.82
C ALA A 77 -11.32 -8.22 -13.64
N ARG A 78 -11.06 -8.30 -14.93
CA ARG A 78 -11.76 -9.20 -15.84
C ARG A 78 -10.82 -10.15 -16.56
N GLU A 79 -9.55 -9.80 -16.60
CA GLU A 79 -8.51 -10.51 -17.33
C GLU A 79 -7.22 -10.59 -16.52
N ALA A 80 -6.46 -11.65 -16.75
CA ALA A 80 -5.12 -11.79 -16.25
C ALA A 80 -4.16 -12.17 -17.38
N GLN A 81 -3.00 -11.54 -17.37
CA GLN A 81 -1.92 -11.82 -18.29
C GLN A 81 -0.82 -12.59 -17.58
N THR A 82 -0.44 -13.74 -18.13
CA THR A 82 0.65 -14.59 -17.67
C THR A 82 2.00 -14.15 -18.22
N SER A 83 3.09 -14.66 -17.66
CA SER A 83 4.47 -14.30 -18.07
C SER A 83 4.80 -14.65 -19.52
N ASP A 84 4.12 -15.63 -20.12
CA ASP A 84 4.22 -15.99 -21.54
C ASP A 84 3.41 -15.06 -22.47
N GLY A 85 2.88 -13.94 -21.92
CA GLY A 85 2.12 -12.94 -22.67
C GLY A 85 0.67 -13.30 -22.98
N LYS A 86 0.21 -14.50 -22.59
CA LYS A 86 -1.19 -14.91 -22.83
C LYS A 86 -2.14 -14.24 -21.86
N THR A 87 -3.33 -13.90 -22.35
CA THR A 87 -4.39 -13.30 -21.57
C THR A 87 -5.54 -14.29 -21.38
N TYR A 88 -6.04 -14.38 -20.16
CA TYR A 88 -7.13 -15.25 -19.75
C TYR A 88 -8.23 -14.44 -19.08
N SER A 89 -9.48 -14.81 -19.32
CA SER A 89 -10.62 -14.25 -18.57
C SER A 89 -10.55 -14.68 -17.11
N LEU A 90 -10.99 -13.79 -16.21
CA LEU A 90 -11.00 -14.00 -14.76
C LEU A 90 -12.42 -14.13 -14.23
N LYS A 91 -12.65 -15.12 -13.36
CA LYS A 91 -13.86 -15.26 -12.57
C LYS A 91 -13.53 -15.16 -11.09
N ILE A 92 -14.14 -14.20 -10.39
CA ILE A 92 -14.01 -14.11 -8.93
C ILE A 92 -14.70 -15.29 -8.26
N LYS A 93 -14.05 -15.87 -7.25
CA LYS A 93 -14.55 -16.98 -6.44
C LYS A 93 -14.90 -16.54 -5.01
N LYS A 94 -13.97 -15.94 -4.31
CA LYS A 94 -14.11 -15.55 -2.90
C LYS A 94 -13.31 -14.30 -2.57
N ARG A 95 -13.69 -13.64 -1.47
CA ARG A 95 -12.96 -12.53 -0.85
C ARG A 95 -12.92 -12.71 0.67
N ASP A 96 -11.83 -12.27 1.28
CA ASP A 96 -11.68 -12.18 2.74
C ASP A 96 -11.29 -10.75 3.12
N GLU A 97 -12.18 -10.11 3.88
CA GLU A 97 -11.96 -8.73 4.33
C GLU A 97 -10.85 -8.64 5.40
N LYS A 98 -10.67 -9.69 6.21
CA LYS A 98 -9.68 -9.69 7.28
C LYS A 98 -8.26 -9.59 6.75
N THR A 99 -7.93 -10.36 5.73
CA THR A 99 -6.61 -10.40 5.08
C THR A 99 -6.51 -9.51 3.85
N ASP A 100 -7.63 -8.95 3.36
CA ASP A 100 -7.73 -8.22 2.09
C ASP A 100 -7.30 -9.06 0.88
N LEU A 101 -7.57 -10.38 0.92
CA LEU A 101 -7.28 -11.29 -0.18
C LEU A 101 -8.54 -11.64 -0.99
N ALA A 102 -8.36 -11.82 -2.29
CA ALA A 102 -9.38 -12.31 -3.20
C ALA A 102 -8.84 -13.50 -4.01
N LEU A 103 -9.68 -14.51 -4.18
CA LEU A 103 -9.44 -15.67 -5.03
C LEU A 103 -10.19 -15.51 -6.34
N TYR A 104 -9.46 -15.60 -7.43
CA TYR A 104 -9.97 -15.66 -8.80
C TYR A 104 -9.62 -17.02 -9.42
N GLN A 105 -10.25 -17.31 -10.54
CA GLN A 105 -9.89 -18.46 -11.39
C GLN A 105 -9.71 -17.97 -12.81
N LEU A 106 -8.61 -18.39 -13.44
CA LEU A 106 -8.39 -18.28 -14.88
C LEU A 106 -9.37 -19.19 -15.61
N ILE A 107 -10.03 -18.66 -16.62
CA ILE A 107 -10.91 -19.47 -17.50
C ILE A 107 -10.05 -19.91 -18.67
N SER A 108 -9.76 -21.20 -18.74
CA SER A 108 -8.85 -21.78 -19.72
C SER A 108 -9.09 -23.27 -19.85
N ASP A 109 -8.81 -23.81 -21.04
CA ASP A 109 -8.74 -25.26 -21.33
C ASP A 109 -7.32 -25.82 -21.12
N LYS A 110 -6.40 -25.02 -20.57
CA LYS A 110 -5.05 -25.45 -20.27
C LYS A 110 -5.05 -26.42 -19.09
N ASP A 111 -4.34 -27.55 -19.23
CA ASP A 111 -4.31 -28.62 -18.22
C ASP A 111 -3.65 -28.21 -16.90
N SER A 112 -2.63 -27.33 -16.97
CA SER A 112 -1.89 -26.92 -15.78
C SER A 112 -1.20 -25.57 -15.96
N PHE A 113 -1.16 -24.81 -14.86
CA PHE A 113 -0.43 -23.53 -14.75
C PHE A 113 0.75 -23.68 -13.78
N PRO A 114 1.87 -22.95 -14.01
CA PRO A 114 2.92 -22.82 -13.01
C PRO A 114 2.36 -22.18 -11.74
N VAL A 115 2.74 -22.70 -10.58
CA VAL A 115 2.24 -22.23 -9.28
C VAL A 115 3.35 -21.72 -8.40
N VAL A 116 3.02 -20.88 -7.43
CA VAL A 116 3.94 -20.48 -6.36
C VAL A 116 4.38 -21.72 -5.58
N GLN A 117 5.67 -21.86 -5.35
CA GLN A 117 6.21 -22.83 -4.42
C GLN A 117 6.28 -22.18 -3.05
N TRP A 118 5.58 -22.75 -2.07
CA TRP A 118 5.54 -22.16 -0.73
C TRP A 118 6.85 -22.39 0.02
N GLY A 119 7.40 -21.31 0.55
CA GLY A 119 8.57 -21.34 1.43
C GLY A 119 8.19 -21.57 2.88
N ASP A 120 9.20 -21.88 3.69
CA ASP A 120 9.09 -21.91 5.15
C ASP A 120 9.08 -20.47 5.69
N GLU A 121 8.15 -20.17 6.59
CA GLU A 121 8.02 -18.89 7.26
C GLU A 121 9.26 -18.48 8.05
N ASN A 122 10.00 -19.47 8.60
CA ASN A 122 11.22 -19.24 9.34
C ASN A 122 12.43 -18.97 8.43
N SER A 123 12.30 -19.14 7.12
CA SER A 123 13.38 -18.93 6.16
C SER A 123 13.74 -17.44 5.95
N THR A 124 12.83 -16.52 6.36
CA THR A 124 13.01 -15.09 6.10
C THR A 124 13.26 -14.33 7.41
N ARG A 125 14.48 -13.82 7.56
CA ARG A 125 14.88 -12.97 8.69
C ARG A 125 14.99 -11.52 8.25
N THR A 126 14.90 -10.58 9.20
CA THR A 126 15.25 -9.18 8.93
C THR A 126 16.66 -9.12 8.34
N GLY A 127 16.83 -8.41 7.23
CA GLY A 127 18.07 -8.36 6.46
C GLY A 127 18.17 -9.38 5.33
N SER A 128 17.24 -10.34 5.22
CA SER A 128 17.21 -11.27 4.09
C SER A 128 16.81 -10.57 2.79
N TRP A 129 17.45 -10.95 1.69
CA TRP A 129 17.03 -10.55 0.36
C TRP A 129 15.66 -11.14 0.04
N VAL A 130 14.83 -10.32 -0.58
CA VAL A 130 13.52 -10.70 -1.08
C VAL A 130 13.31 -10.13 -2.47
N LEU A 131 12.45 -10.77 -3.26
CA LEU A 131 12.15 -10.33 -4.62
C LEU A 131 10.66 -10.50 -4.93
N SER A 132 10.18 -9.73 -5.88
CA SER A 132 8.81 -9.81 -6.40
C SER A 132 8.78 -9.39 -7.86
N SER A 133 7.83 -9.92 -8.61
CA SER A 133 7.57 -9.47 -9.98
C SER A 133 7.15 -7.99 -9.98
N PHE A 134 7.48 -7.31 -11.06
CA PHE A 134 7.18 -5.90 -11.26
C PHE A 134 5.98 -5.71 -12.21
N SER A 135 5.63 -4.46 -12.47
CA SER A 135 4.53 -4.12 -13.38
C SER A 135 4.74 -4.53 -14.83
N LYS A 136 5.97 -4.75 -15.25
CA LYS A 136 6.32 -5.34 -16.54
C LYS A 136 6.52 -6.85 -16.39
N LEU A 137 6.12 -7.64 -17.40
CA LEU A 137 6.10 -9.10 -17.34
C LEU A 137 7.46 -9.76 -17.09
N GLU A 138 8.55 -9.13 -17.51
CA GLU A 138 9.89 -9.70 -17.49
C GLU A 138 10.79 -9.14 -16.40
N GLU A 139 10.26 -8.23 -15.59
CA GLU A 139 11.04 -7.52 -14.57
C GLU A 139 10.70 -8.00 -13.16
N ILE A 140 11.73 -8.17 -12.36
CA ILE A 140 11.61 -8.29 -10.90
C ILE A 140 12.11 -7.03 -10.21
N ARG A 141 11.74 -6.87 -8.95
CA ARG A 141 12.39 -5.94 -8.03
C ARG A 141 12.93 -6.72 -6.85
N VAL A 142 14.09 -6.29 -6.39
CA VAL A 142 14.79 -6.86 -5.24
C VAL A 142 14.88 -5.83 -4.13
N GLY A 143 14.92 -6.30 -2.91
CA GLY A 143 15.03 -5.50 -1.70
C GLY A 143 15.28 -6.37 -0.48
N ILE A 144 15.03 -5.83 0.70
CA ILE A 144 15.37 -6.45 1.98
C ILE A 144 14.12 -6.56 2.84
N ALA A 145 13.96 -7.69 3.52
CA ALA A 145 13.02 -7.83 4.62
C ALA A 145 13.47 -6.89 5.76
N SER A 146 12.72 -5.80 5.99
CA SER A 146 13.16 -4.67 6.82
C SER A 146 12.60 -4.67 8.24
N GLY A 147 11.79 -5.66 8.62
CA GLY A 147 11.21 -5.73 9.95
C GLY A 147 10.77 -7.14 10.34
N LYS A 148 10.65 -7.36 11.65
CA LYS A 148 10.07 -8.61 12.19
C LYS A 148 8.58 -8.68 11.87
N PRO A 149 8.03 -9.89 11.67
CA PRO A 149 6.59 -10.08 11.53
C PRO A 149 5.83 -9.46 12.71
N ARG A 150 4.77 -8.71 12.41
CA ARG A 150 3.95 -8.06 13.44
C ARG A 150 2.53 -7.80 12.97
N LYS A 151 1.63 -7.64 13.94
CA LYS A 151 0.27 -7.17 13.69
C LYS A 151 0.27 -5.66 13.39
N ILE A 152 -0.54 -5.24 12.43
CA ILE A 152 -0.89 -3.83 12.23
C ILE A 152 -2.30 -3.61 12.74
N GLY A 153 -2.43 -2.79 13.78
CA GLY A 153 -3.72 -2.43 14.34
C GLY A 153 -4.55 -1.58 13.37
N ARG A 154 -5.85 -1.46 13.67
CA ARG A 154 -6.74 -0.56 12.93
C ARG A 154 -6.40 0.89 13.30
N GLU A 155 -6.14 1.71 12.28
CA GLU A 155 -6.04 3.15 12.40
C GLU A 155 -7.41 3.76 12.17
N GLY A 156 -8.27 4.05 13.03
CA GLY A 156 -9.53 4.72 12.73
C GLY A 156 -9.34 5.99 11.88
N GLY A 157 -10.37 6.34 11.14
CA GLY A 157 -10.38 7.56 10.33
C GLY A 157 -10.21 8.82 11.17
N VAL A 158 -9.65 9.87 10.59
CA VAL A 158 -9.46 11.17 11.24
C VAL A 158 -9.94 12.32 10.35
N ILE A 159 -10.41 13.40 10.98
CA ILE A 159 -10.81 14.62 10.28
C ILE A 159 -9.65 15.60 10.07
N GLY A 160 -8.57 15.47 10.82
CA GLY A 160 -7.40 16.36 10.68
C GLY A 160 -7.61 17.72 11.32
N VAL A 161 -8.00 17.74 12.58
CA VAL A 161 -8.09 18.96 13.41
C VAL A 161 -7.39 18.75 14.74
N ILE A 162 -6.92 19.82 15.33
CA ILE A 162 -6.52 19.90 16.72
C ILE A 162 -7.71 20.49 17.49
N LEU A 163 -8.19 19.75 18.47
CA LEU A 163 -9.33 20.14 19.27
C LEU A 163 -8.85 20.91 20.51
N GLY A 164 -9.58 21.95 20.90
CA GLY A 164 -9.37 22.71 22.11
C GLY A 164 -9.58 21.86 23.37
N ALA A 165 -9.22 22.43 24.54
CA ALA A 165 -9.49 21.79 25.82
C ALA A 165 -10.99 21.60 26.04
N ASP A 166 -11.37 20.55 26.80
CA ASP A 166 -12.75 20.34 27.19
C ASP A 166 -13.20 21.50 28.09
N GLY A 167 -14.35 22.07 27.78
CA GLY A 167 -14.90 23.22 28.52
C GLY A 167 -14.66 24.59 27.86
N ASP A 168 -13.80 24.68 26.83
CA ASP A 168 -13.54 25.94 26.12
C ASP A 168 -14.73 26.43 25.27
N SER A 169 -15.77 25.59 25.12
CA SER A 169 -16.92 25.91 24.28
C SER A 169 -18.23 25.42 24.90
N VAL A 170 -19.19 26.33 24.96
CA VAL A 170 -20.54 26.00 25.40
C VAL A 170 -21.24 25.19 24.28
N GLY A 171 -21.61 23.94 24.60
CA GLY A 171 -22.44 23.11 23.74
C GLY A 171 -21.71 22.34 22.62
N GLY A 172 -20.38 22.22 22.67
CA GLY A 172 -19.62 21.47 21.68
C GLY A 172 -18.11 21.46 21.94
N VAL A 173 -17.33 21.11 20.92
CA VAL A 173 -15.86 21.03 20.98
C VAL A 173 -15.25 21.96 19.95
N ARG A 174 -14.48 22.95 20.40
CA ARG A 174 -13.85 23.96 19.55
C ARG A 174 -12.69 23.37 18.74
N ILE A 175 -12.60 23.75 17.48
CA ILE A 175 -11.43 23.49 16.63
C ILE A 175 -10.38 24.57 16.93
N SER A 176 -9.26 24.17 17.51
CA SER A 176 -8.11 25.05 17.77
C SER A 176 -7.27 25.26 16.52
N GLU A 177 -7.15 24.22 15.69
CA GLU A 177 -6.39 24.29 14.44
C GLU A 177 -6.92 23.27 13.44
N VAL A 178 -6.86 23.60 12.15
CA VAL A 178 -7.17 22.70 11.03
C VAL A 178 -5.86 22.35 10.33
N VAL A 179 -5.57 21.06 10.24
CA VAL A 179 -4.36 20.57 9.56
C VAL A 179 -4.46 20.85 8.06
N PRO A 180 -3.48 21.58 7.46
CA PRO A 180 -3.50 21.88 6.04
C PRO A 180 -3.62 20.62 5.17
N GLN A 181 -4.39 20.70 4.08
CA GLN A 181 -4.63 19.60 3.15
C GLN A 181 -5.34 18.37 3.72
N ALA A 182 -5.68 18.36 5.01
CA ALA A 182 -6.42 17.26 5.64
C ALA A 182 -7.92 17.28 5.29
N ALA A 183 -8.66 16.27 5.77
CA ALA A 183 -10.08 16.08 5.48
C ALA A 183 -10.94 17.30 5.88
N ALA A 184 -10.73 17.83 7.08
CA ALA A 184 -11.43 19.02 7.58
C ALA A 184 -11.15 20.27 6.73
N TYR A 185 -9.89 20.48 6.35
CA TYR A 185 -9.49 21.57 5.46
C TYR A 185 -10.21 21.49 4.10
N LYS A 186 -10.20 20.31 3.49
CA LYS A 186 -10.86 20.07 2.18
C LYS A 186 -12.38 20.24 2.25
N ALA A 187 -12.97 19.94 3.41
CA ALA A 187 -14.39 20.11 3.63
C ALA A 187 -14.79 21.56 3.98
N GLY A 188 -13.85 22.45 4.24
CA GLY A 188 -14.12 23.86 4.58
C GLY A 188 -14.37 24.13 6.06
N LEU A 189 -13.94 23.23 6.95
CA LEU A 189 -13.90 23.51 8.39
C LEU A 189 -12.78 24.48 8.70
N LEU A 190 -13.00 25.36 9.68
CA LEU A 190 -12.09 26.45 10.03
C LEU A 190 -11.72 26.39 11.52
N LYS A 191 -10.58 27.01 11.84
CA LYS A 191 -10.22 27.33 13.22
C LYS A 191 -11.32 28.18 13.85
N GLY A 192 -11.71 27.85 15.08
CA GLY A 192 -12.77 28.55 15.82
C GLY A 192 -14.15 27.89 15.70
N ASP A 193 -14.39 27.03 14.70
CA ASP A 193 -15.63 26.25 14.62
C ASP A 193 -15.85 25.41 15.89
N VAL A 194 -17.10 25.31 16.32
CA VAL A 194 -17.48 24.47 17.45
C VAL A 194 -18.24 23.24 16.94
N ILE A 195 -17.62 22.07 17.01
CA ILE A 195 -18.27 20.80 16.62
C ILE A 195 -19.35 20.46 17.67
N THR A 196 -20.60 20.40 17.24
CA THR A 196 -21.75 20.13 18.10
C THR A 196 -22.26 18.70 17.96
N SER A 197 -22.13 18.09 16.76
CA SER A 197 -22.44 16.68 16.53
C SER A 197 -21.64 16.07 15.40
N VAL A 198 -21.49 14.73 15.44
CA VAL A 198 -21.00 13.89 14.35
C VAL A 198 -22.02 12.79 14.11
N ASP A 199 -22.48 12.63 12.86
CA ASP A 199 -23.53 11.68 12.45
C ASP A 199 -24.77 11.74 13.37
N GLY A 200 -25.21 12.97 13.70
CA GLY A 200 -26.36 13.23 14.57
C GLY A 200 -26.12 12.98 16.07
N ARG A 201 -24.96 12.49 16.47
CA ARG A 201 -24.61 12.26 17.88
C ARG A 201 -24.02 13.55 18.47
N LYS A 202 -24.71 14.13 19.44
CA LYS A 202 -24.24 15.33 20.17
C LYS A 202 -22.95 15.04 20.94
N LEU A 203 -22.05 16.01 20.98
CA LEU A 203 -20.70 15.90 21.54
C LEU A 203 -20.49 16.96 22.62
N LYS A 204 -19.79 16.56 23.69
CA LYS A 204 -19.42 17.43 24.81
C LYS A 204 -17.92 17.42 25.12
N SER A 205 -17.17 16.49 24.55
CA SER A 205 -15.74 16.37 24.79
C SER A 205 -14.97 15.95 23.52
N ARG A 206 -13.69 16.30 23.47
CA ARG A 206 -12.78 15.90 22.40
C ARG A 206 -12.65 14.37 22.28
N ASP A 207 -12.70 13.65 23.41
CA ASP A 207 -12.62 12.18 23.40
C ASP A 207 -13.84 11.56 22.73
N GLN A 208 -15.03 12.18 22.87
CA GLN A 208 -16.23 11.72 22.15
C GLN A 208 -16.09 11.95 20.64
N VAL A 209 -15.51 13.08 20.19
CA VAL A 209 -15.22 13.33 18.78
C VAL A 209 -14.27 12.25 18.27
N ALA A 210 -13.13 12.05 18.95
CA ALA A 210 -12.12 11.07 18.58
C ALA A 210 -12.68 9.64 18.53
N LYS A 211 -13.51 9.27 19.51
CA LYS A 211 -14.14 7.95 19.59
C LYS A 211 -15.16 7.70 18.48
N ILE A 212 -16.00 8.70 18.13
CA ILE A 212 -17.03 8.54 17.09
C ILE A 212 -16.37 8.54 15.71
N VAL A 213 -15.48 9.49 15.43
CA VAL A 213 -14.76 9.57 14.17
C VAL A 213 -13.88 8.33 13.97
N GLY A 214 -13.11 7.94 14.99
CA GLY A 214 -12.19 6.79 14.94
C GLY A 214 -12.87 5.41 14.82
N LYS A 215 -14.20 5.32 14.93
CA LYS A 215 -14.94 4.08 14.63
C LYS A 215 -15.10 3.83 13.14
N ASN A 216 -15.02 4.87 12.33
CA ASN A 216 -15.11 4.81 10.88
C ASN A 216 -13.73 4.57 10.27
N ASP A 217 -13.68 4.06 9.05
CA ASP A 217 -12.44 3.81 8.34
C ASP A 217 -11.99 5.04 7.54
N PRO A 218 -10.70 5.19 7.25
CA PRO A 218 -10.24 6.17 6.27
C PRO A 218 -10.95 5.98 4.93
N GLY A 219 -11.48 7.08 4.38
CA GLY A 219 -12.30 7.07 3.17
C GLY A 219 -13.81 7.08 3.41
N ASP A 220 -14.27 6.75 4.64
CA ASP A 220 -15.67 6.93 5.02
C ASP A 220 -16.03 8.41 5.11
N VAL A 221 -17.30 8.71 4.88
CA VAL A 221 -17.83 10.07 4.96
C VAL A 221 -18.64 10.20 6.25
N VAL A 222 -18.25 11.15 7.10
CA VAL A 222 -19.02 11.52 8.30
C VAL A 222 -19.65 12.90 8.12
N ARG A 223 -20.87 13.05 8.64
CA ARG A 223 -21.57 14.33 8.66
C ARG A 223 -21.28 15.06 9.96
N ILE A 224 -20.58 16.21 9.87
CA ILE A 224 -20.22 17.04 11.01
C ILE A 224 -21.13 18.27 11.06
N GLN A 225 -21.75 18.50 12.21
CA GLN A 225 -22.47 19.74 12.51
C GLN A 225 -21.56 20.63 13.35
N ILE A 226 -21.44 21.88 12.94
CA ILE A 226 -20.70 22.89 13.67
C ILE A 226 -21.56 24.13 13.96
N LYS A 227 -21.11 24.93 14.92
CA LYS A 227 -21.55 26.30 15.12
C LYS A 227 -20.41 27.24 14.76
N ARG A 228 -20.65 28.17 13.81
CA ARG A 228 -19.72 29.23 13.36
C ARG A 228 -20.48 30.56 13.40
N ASP A 229 -19.97 31.52 14.15
CA ASP A 229 -20.59 32.86 14.30
C ASP A 229 -22.12 32.78 14.63
N ASP A 230 -22.46 31.87 15.58
CA ASP A 230 -23.83 31.55 16.00
C ASP A 230 -24.70 30.84 14.95
N GLU A 231 -24.23 30.62 13.73
CA GLU A 231 -24.90 29.84 12.70
C GLU A 231 -24.59 28.32 12.79
N VAL A 232 -25.58 27.50 12.56
CA VAL A 232 -25.41 26.04 12.43
C VAL A 232 -25.12 25.67 11.01
N LYS A 233 -23.98 25.00 10.77
CA LYS A 233 -23.56 24.52 9.45
C LYS A 233 -23.27 23.03 9.48
N PHE A 234 -23.43 22.37 8.31
CA PHE A 234 -23.18 20.94 8.14
C PHE A 234 -22.12 20.71 7.07
N PHE A 235 -21.21 19.80 7.36
CA PHE A 235 -20.14 19.41 6.44
C PHE A 235 -20.08 17.90 6.31
N ASN A 236 -19.94 17.41 5.08
CA ASN A 236 -19.61 16.01 4.81
C ASN A 236 -18.08 15.91 4.69
N VAL A 237 -17.46 15.18 5.60
CA VAL A 237 -16.00 15.08 5.70
C VAL A 237 -15.58 13.65 5.37
N THR A 238 -14.84 13.48 4.28
CA THR A 238 -14.22 12.20 3.94
C THR A 238 -12.99 11.99 4.80
N LEU A 239 -13.02 10.99 5.68
CA LEU A 239 -11.98 10.74 6.67
C LEU A 239 -10.64 10.39 6.03
N GLY A 240 -9.56 10.89 6.61
CA GLY A 240 -8.19 10.57 6.21
C GLY A 240 -7.55 9.50 7.09
N HIS A 241 -6.40 8.99 6.65
CA HIS A 241 -5.52 8.17 7.48
C HIS A 241 -4.82 9.01 8.53
N ARG A 242 -4.71 8.50 9.75
CA ARG A 242 -4.05 9.21 10.85
C ARG A 242 -2.57 9.47 10.55
N SER A 243 -1.87 8.45 10.06
CA SER A 243 -0.46 8.53 9.69
C SER A 243 -0.16 9.57 8.60
N VAL A 244 -1.09 9.78 7.65
CA VAL A 244 -0.93 10.78 6.59
C VAL A 244 -1.30 12.18 7.07
N THR A 245 -2.33 12.27 7.90
CA THR A 245 -2.93 13.55 8.31
C THR A 245 -2.04 14.34 9.28
N PHE A 246 -1.39 13.63 10.21
CA PHE A 246 -0.60 14.28 11.26
C PHE A 246 0.91 14.25 11.03
N ASP A 247 1.37 13.57 9.97
CA ASP A 247 2.78 13.51 9.61
C ASP A 247 3.10 14.37 8.38
N LEU A 248 2.77 15.64 8.48
CA LEU A 248 3.00 16.65 7.42
C LEU A 248 4.48 16.84 7.08
N PHE A 249 5.38 16.44 7.98
CA PHE A 249 6.82 16.52 7.78
C PHE A 249 7.43 15.24 7.26
N ASN A 250 6.63 14.17 7.08
CA ASN A 250 7.11 12.91 6.53
C ASN A 250 7.36 13.04 5.02
N ARG A 251 8.59 13.38 4.68
CA ARG A 251 9.03 13.51 3.28
C ARG A 251 8.82 12.21 2.50
N ASN A 252 8.95 11.04 3.16
CA ASN A 252 8.72 9.76 2.51
C ASN A 252 7.28 9.63 2.01
N LEU A 253 6.29 10.01 2.83
CA LEU A 253 4.88 10.03 2.42
C LEU A 253 4.62 11.02 1.29
N GLN A 254 5.14 12.25 1.39
CA GLN A 254 4.96 13.27 0.37
C GLN A 254 5.57 12.87 -0.98
N MET A 255 6.72 12.19 -0.96
CA MET A 255 7.44 11.74 -2.16
C MET A 255 7.02 10.34 -2.63
N SER A 256 6.05 9.71 -2.00
CA SER A 256 5.72 8.30 -2.25
C SER A 256 4.90 8.07 -3.51
N GLY A 257 4.22 9.10 -4.03
CA GLY A 257 3.21 8.90 -5.06
C GLY A 257 2.02 8.04 -4.56
N PRO A 258 1.29 7.35 -5.44
CA PRO A 258 0.11 6.59 -5.05
C PRO A 258 0.42 5.48 -4.04
N VAL A 259 -0.24 5.48 -2.88
CA VAL A 259 -0.17 4.45 -1.84
C VAL A 259 -1.45 3.62 -1.79
N SER A 260 -1.42 2.48 -1.08
CA SER A 260 -2.60 1.64 -0.90
C SER A 260 -3.67 2.35 -0.07
N LYS A 261 -4.95 2.17 -0.46
CA LYS A 261 -6.08 2.69 0.33
C LYS A 261 -6.14 2.03 1.69
N ARG A 262 -6.08 0.69 1.70
CA ARG A 262 -5.96 -0.09 2.93
C ARG A 262 -4.49 -0.42 3.19
N LYS A 263 -3.99 -0.03 4.36
CA LYS A 263 -2.62 -0.26 4.84
C LYS A 263 -2.54 -0.52 6.34
N ASP A 264 -3.68 -0.79 6.96
CA ASP A 264 -3.83 -1.09 8.38
C ASP A 264 -4.78 -2.28 8.60
N ASN A 265 -4.99 -2.64 9.87
CA ASN A 265 -5.87 -3.74 10.29
C ASN A 265 -5.51 -5.08 9.64
N PHE A 266 -4.23 -5.42 9.64
CA PHE A 266 -3.74 -6.72 9.19
C PHE A 266 -3.36 -7.60 10.37
N PRO A 267 -3.75 -8.89 10.35
CA PRO A 267 -3.49 -9.81 11.47
C PRO A 267 -1.99 -10.06 11.70
N MET A 268 -1.22 -10.09 10.61
CA MET A 268 0.23 -10.24 10.60
C MET A 268 0.78 -9.66 9.30
N ILE A 269 1.94 -9.00 9.35
CA ILE A 269 2.65 -8.55 8.15
C ILE A 269 4.15 -8.83 8.27
N LEU A 270 4.77 -9.05 7.13
CA LEU A 270 6.19 -8.94 6.88
C LEU A 270 6.45 -7.59 6.20
N GLN A 271 7.43 -6.82 6.66
CA GLN A 271 7.79 -5.54 6.04
C GLN A 271 9.03 -5.69 5.17
N HIS A 272 9.04 -5.02 4.02
CA HIS A 272 10.19 -4.93 3.12
C HIS A 272 10.23 -3.59 2.38
N ASP A 273 11.34 -3.33 1.69
CA ASP A 273 11.65 -2.05 1.04
C ASP A 273 11.69 -2.12 -0.51
N LEU A 274 11.13 -3.18 -1.12
CA LEU A 274 11.10 -3.28 -2.57
C LEU A 274 10.46 -2.03 -3.19
N PRO A 275 11.06 -1.45 -4.26
CA PRO A 275 10.53 -0.27 -4.93
C PRO A 275 9.35 -0.64 -5.86
N LEU A 276 8.25 -1.11 -5.26
CA LEU A 276 7.04 -1.52 -5.98
C LEU A 276 6.02 -0.38 -6.04
N PRO A 277 5.40 -0.12 -7.19
CA PRO A 277 4.27 0.79 -7.29
C PRO A 277 2.99 0.15 -6.71
N LYS A 278 1.97 0.98 -6.46
CA LYS A 278 0.69 0.52 -5.90
C LYS A 278 0.05 -0.62 -6.70
N ASN A 279 0.10 -0.57 -8.01
CA ASN A 279 -0.48 -1.59 -8.89
C ASN A 279 0.32 -2.90 -8.96
N SER A 280 1.42 -3.03 -8.23
CA SER A 280 2.12 -4.30 -7.99
C SER A 280 1.67 -5.00 -6.71
N MET A 281 0.75 -4.41 -5.95
CA MET A 281 0.18 -5.09 -4.78
C MET A 281 -0.70 -6.26 -5.22
N GLY A 282 -0.75 -7.30 -4.37
CA GLY A 282 -1.41 -8.57 -4.66
C GLY A 282 -0.48 -9.64 -5.23
N GLY A 283 0.71 -9.28 -5.69
CA GLY A 283 1.72 -10.20 -6.19
C GLY A 283 2.47 -10.94 -5.08
N PRO A 284 2.99 -12.15 -5.39
CA PRO A 284 3.79 -12.92 -4.46
C PRO A 284 5.12 -12.25 -4.11
N LEU A 285 5.60 -12.49 -2.89
CA LEU A 285 6.92 -12.14 -2.39
C LEU A 285 7.74 -13.42 -2.25
N PHE A 286 8.97 -13.43 -2.75
CA PHE A 286 9.82 -14.61 -2.80
C PHE A 286 11.14 -14.40 -2.06
N ASN A 287 11.73 -15.51 -1.58
CA ASN A 287 13.10 -15.58 -1.10
C ASN A 287 14.09 -15.88 -2.26
N LEU A 288 15.38 -16.00 -1.94
CA LEU A 288 16.44 -16.29 -2.92
C LEU A 288 16.32 -17.67 -3.60
N ASN A 289 15.59 -18.61 -3.00
CA ASN A 289 15.32 -19.94 -3.58
C ASN A 289 14.15 -19.88 -4.59
N GLY A 290 13.49 -18.72 -4.73
CA GLY A 290 12.26 -18.57 -5.51
C GLY A 290 11.05 -19.20 -4.83
N GLU A 291 11.08 -19.34 -3.51
CA GLU A 291 9.96 -19.82 -2.72
C GLU A 291 9.12 -18.63 -2.24
N CYS A 292 7.80 -18.77 -2.33
CA CYS A 292 6.85 -17.75 -1.92
C CYS A 292 6.75 -17.67 -0.39
N ILE A 293 7.20 -16.56 0.18
CA ILE A 293 7.19 -16.28 1.61
C ILE A 293 6.04 -15.36 2.04
N GLY A 294 5.24 -14.89 1.07
CA GLY A 294 4.09 -14.03 1.34
C GLY A 294 3.51 -13.38 0.10
N PHE A 295 2.52 -12.50 0.30
CA PHE A 295 1.88 -11.71 -0.75
C PHE A 295 1.89 -10.23 -0.40
N ASN A 296 2.34 -9.38 -1.31
CA ASN A 296 2.37 -7.93 -1.15
C ASN A 296 0.97 -7.38 -0.96
N ILE A 297 0.67 -6.82 0.20
CA ILE A 297 -0.70 -6.44 0.54
C ILE A 297 -0.92 -4.93 0.65
N ALA A 298 0.10 -4.15 1.00
CA ALA A 298 -0.04 -2.71 1.09
C ALA A 298 1.27 -1.97 0.84
N ARG A 299 1.20 -0.99 -0.05
CA ARG A 299 2.23 0.03 -0.21
C ARG A 299 1.92 1.18 0.75
N VAL A 300 2.73 1.33 1.79
CA VAL A 300 2.55 2.35 2.85
C VAL A 300 3.17 3.67 2.42
N ASP A 301 4.42 3.61 1.94
CA ASP A 301 5.17 4.72 1.38
C ASP A 301 6.17 4.20 0.31
N ARG A 302 7.14 5.03 -0.11
CA ARG A 302 8.09 4.67 -1.17
C ARG A 302 9.09 3.59 -0.78
N VAL A 303 9.32 3.37 0.52
CA VAL A 303 10.31 2.44 1.07
C VAL A 303 9.72 1.41 2.02
N THR A 304 8.39 1.45 2.21
CA THR A 304 7.68 0.56 3.14
C THR A 304 6.54 -0.15 2.43
N ILE A 305 6.67 -1.45 2.30
CA ILE A 305 5.63 -2.34 1.80
C ILE A 305 5.36 -3.42 2.83
N TYR A 306 4.09 -3.73 3.01
CA TYR A 306 3.63 -4.86 3.81
C TYR A 306 3.25 -6.02 2.92
N ALA A 307 3.69 -7.22 3.33
CA ALA A 307 3.25 -8.48 2.76
C ALA A 307 2.59 -9.34 3.85
N LEU A 308 1.54 -10.07 3.50
CA LEU A 308 1.03 -11.13 4.38
C LEU A 308 1.98 -12.31 4.32
N PRO A 309 2.43 -12.88 5.46
CA PRO A 309 3.26 -14.07 5.50
C PRO A 309 2.59 -15.28 4.84
N ALA A 310 3.38 -16.19 4.27
CA ALA A 310 2.90 -17.38 3.55
C ALA A 310 1.96 -18.24 4.38
N GLU A 311 2.18 -18.39 5.69
CA GLU A 311 1.29 -19.12 6.59
C GLU A 311 -0.12 -18.51 6.60
N GLN A 312 -0.22 -17.19 6.83
CA GLN A 312 -1.50 -16.47 6.85
C GLN A 312 -2.23 -16.54 5.50
N VAL A 313 -1.45 -16.53 4.41
CA VAL A 313 -1.99 -16.67 3.05
C VAL A 313 -2.53 -18.08 2.82
N ARG A 314 -1.78 -19.12 3.23
CA ARG A 314 -2.21 -20.53 3.12
C ARG A 314 -3.45 -20.83 3.95
N GLU A 315 -3.55 -20.31 5.18
CA GLU A 315 -4.77 -20.41 5.99
C GLU A 315 -5.99 -19.82 5.30
N THR A 316 -5.83 -18.63 4.70
CA THR A 316 -6.91 -17.97 3.96
C THR A 316 -7.29 -18.75 2.71
N LEU A 317 -6.28 -19.27 1.98
CA LEU A 317 -6.50 -20.10 0.79
C LEU A 317 -7.24 -21.40 1.14
N SER A 318 -6.87 -22.08 2.23
CA SER A 318 -7.55 -23.30 2.72
C SER A 318 -9.03 -23.03 2.99
N LYS A 319 -9.36 -21.92 3.67
CA LYS A 319 -10.76 -21.49 3.87
C LYS A 319 -11.48 -21.20 2.55
N PHE A 320 -10.78 -20.65 1.56
CA PHE A 320 -11.36 -20.40 0.24
C PHE A 320 -11.67 -21.68 -0.52
N LEU A 321 -10.81 -22.68 -0.42
CA LEU A 321 -10.96 -23.96 -1.10
C LEU A 321 -11.82 -24.97 -0.31
N GLY A 322 -12.19 -24.67 0.94
CA GLY A 322 -12.99 -25.57 1.78
C GLY A 322 -12.19 -26.76 2.32
N LYS A 323 -10.90 -26.57 2.48
CA LYS A 323 -9.95 -27.57 3.00
C LYS A 323 -9.56 -27.26 4.43
#